data_deeb191d767e9fd4ec0353e7fbe041b8
#
_entry.id   deeb191d767e9fd4ec0353e7fbe041b8
#
_cell.length_a   1.000
_cell.length_b   1.000
_cell.length_c   1.000
_cell.angle_alpha   90.00
_cell.angle_beta   90.00
_cell.angle_gamma   90.00
#
_symmetry.space_group_name_H-M   'P 1'
#
loop_
_entity.id
_entity.type
_entity.pdbx_description
1 polymer ?
#
loop_
_entity_poly.entity_id
_entity_poly.type
_entity_poly.pdbx_seq_one_letter_code
_entity_poly.pdbx_strand_id
1 'polypeptide(L)'
;MNTTFFSQVLDDPLYIGNGEYVSVVTSGKVNIVGEARDISKDAAAKAGLLRVNTNTGESTFINFASKGEEGDRYRGAVIVDNKVYVMRTQANHIDSIVRLVCVDLADNSVEMIQEKAISVSGSVTPKTFCGHFNFGRPVVAGTSIVYPPLNSGIVIVYDTITRTFVSHDVPDDFSSIWVAFVPELNQAVFFPYGARTNKLLVLDLTANTHKFVEAPTENSFYCAFSHNGKAIGVPHIMGSKTQMYFWVYDGETVKSIEYHPSVGNVDGSNGFKYGSIDNDVFYTHTSSDRSHDLVKFDLKNNEITVVPSNLALGSKPITVNGNTYLFPSILNTRMMDAPQGVYKLVNGQIVKEFELPTNNITYGPINENEGNVLLVPYKFDLVDGKLSSQLTIVDLANSSAKTMDVMLELE
;
A
#
# COMPACT_ATOMS: atom_id res chain seq x y z
N MET A 1 9.25 -31.47 -10.65
CA MET A 1 8.96 -30.36 -11.58
C MET A 1 9.33 -29.07 -10.86
N ASN A 2 10.29 -28.32 -11.39
CA ASN A 2 10.59 -26.99 -10.83
C ASN A 2 9.48 -26.03 -11.31
N THR A 3 8.59 -25.66 -10.41
CA THR A 3 7.52 -24.72 -10.74
C THR A 3 8.07 -23.30 -10.61
N THR A 4 8.18 -22.58 -11.70
CA THR A 4 8.54 -21.17 -11.70
C THR A 4 7.28 -20.35 -11.44
N PHE A 5 7.30 -19.48 -10.43
CA PHE A 5 6.19 -18.59 -10.14
C PHE A 5 6.68 -17.20 -9.76
N PHE A 6 5.84 -16.21 -9.97
CA PHE A 6 6.08 -14.81 -9.63
C PHE A 6 5.22 -14.42 -8.44
N SER A 7 5.78 -13.71 -7.49
CA SER A 7 5.08 -13.21 -6.32
C SER A 7 4.99 -11.69 -6.34
N GLN A 8 3.91 -11.13 -5.81
CA GLN A 8 3.67 -9.70 -5.75
C GLN A 8 3.66 -8.99 -7.11
N VAL A 9 3.02 -9.59 -8.10
CA VAL A 9 2.95 -9.04 -9.47
C VAL A 9 2.05 -7.82 -9.55
N LEU A 10 0.99 -7.78 -8.75
CA LEU A 10 0.02 -6.69 -8.72
C LEU A 10 0.17 -5.85 -7.45
N ASP A 11 0.06 -4.53 -7.60
CA ASP A 11 -0.09 -3.59 -6.49
C ASP A 11 -1.57 -3.52 -6.05
N ASP A 12 -1.85 -2.69 -5.06
CA ASP A 12 -3.19 -2.55 -4.49
C ASP A 12 -4.22 -2.20 -5.56
N PRO A 13 -5.31 -2.97 -5.71
CA PRO A 13 -6.35 -2.63 -6.66
C PRO A 13 -7.10 -1.37 -6.21
N LEU A 14 -7.44 -0.51 -7.17
CA LEU A 14 -8.29 0.65 -6.98
C LEU A 14 -9.62 0.42 -7.67
N TYR A 15 -10.72 0.69 -6.98
CA TYR A 15 -12.05 0.66 -7.57
C TYR A 15 -12.33 1.91 -8.39
N ILE A 16 -12.84 1.74 -9.61
CA ILE A 16 -13.12 2.84 -10.55
C ILE A 16 -14.61 2.99 -10.90
N GLY A 17 -15.47 2.17 -10.32
CA GLY A 17 -16.92 2.18 -10.55
C GLY A 17 -17.42 0.98 -11.34
N ASN A 18 -18.72 0.68 -11.27
CA ASN A 18 -19.40 -0.32 -12.08
C ASN A 18 -18.77 -1.74 -12.04
N GLY A 19 -18.20 -2.13 -10.89
CA GLY A 19 -17.51 -3.42 -10.76
C GLY A 19 -16.12 -3.46 -11.39
N GLU A 20 -15.59 -2.33 -11.81
CA GLU A 20 -14.26 -2.24 -12.40
C GLU A 20 -13.19 -1.86 -11.37
N TYR A 21 -12.02 -2.47 -11.52
CA TYR A 21 -10.83 -2.23 -10.71
C TYR A 21 -9.62 -2.06 -11.62
N VAL A 22 -8.66 -1.29 -11.14
CA VAL A 22 -7.35 -1.16 -11.76
C VAL A 22 -6.26 -1.50 -10.74
N SER A 23 -5.20 -2.18 -11.19
CA SER A 23 -4.04 -2.50 -10.37
C SER A 23 -2.77 -2.32 -11.19
N VAL A 24 -1.74 -1.72 -10.58
CA VAL A 24 -0.43 -1.58 -11.22
C VAL A 24 0.26 -2.93 -11.25
N VAL A 25 0.75 -3.33 -12.42
CA VAL A 25 1.62 -4.49 -12.58
C VAL A 25 3.02 -4.09 -12.14
N THR A 26 3.46 -4.70 -11.04
CA THR A 26 4.83 -4.52 -10.53
C THR A 26 5.68 -5.70 -10.97
N SER A 27 6.98 -5.48 -11.17
CA SER A 27 7.88 -6.61 -11.39
C SER A 27 7.98 -7.46 -10.12
N GLY A 28 7.42 -8.66 -10.17
CA GLY A 28 7.47 -9.61 -9.06
C GLY A 28 8.84 -10.27 -8.88
N LYS A 29 9.06 -10.88 -7.73
CA LYS A 29 10.18 -11.78 -7.51
C LYS A 29 9.84 -13.15 -8.06
N VAL A 30 10.78 -13.77 -8.78
CA VAL A 30 10.66 -15.18 -9.14
C VAL A 30 11.14 -16.03 -7.99
N ASN A 31 10.31 -16.95 -7.57
CA ASN A 31 10.68 -17.99 -6.64
C ASN A 31 10.75 -19.31 -7.41
N ILE A 32 11.95 -19.85 -7.56
CA ILE A 32 12.16 -21.23 -7.97
C ILE A 32 12.21 -22.03 -6.66
N VAL A 33 11.50 -23.15 -6.58
CA VAL A 33 11.53 -24.00 -5.38
C VAL A 33 12.98 -24.41 -5.10
N GLY A 34 13.56 -23.83 -4.03
CA GLY A 34 14.93 -24.08 -3.59
C GLY A 34 15.91 -22.92 -3.80
N GLU A 35 15.65 -21.96 -4.69
CA GLU A 35 16.51 -20.78 -4.87
C GLU A 35 15.68 -19.55 -5.17
N ALA A 36 15.85 -18.49 -4.39
CA ALA A 36 15.27 -17.19 -4.69
C ALA A 36 16.19 -16.48 -5.70
N ARG A 37 15.78 -16.40 -6.95
CA ARG A 37 16.43 -15.56 -7.97
C ARG A 37 15.62 -14.28 -8.18
N ASP A 38 16.31 -13.16 -8.12
CA ASP A 38 15.75 -11.90 -8.59
C ASP A 38 15.85 -11.86 -10.12
N ILE A 39 14.78 -12.20 -10.82
CA ILE A 39 14.73 -12.12 -12.30
C ILE A 39 14.28 -10.74 -12.79
N SER A 40 14.44 -9.71 -12.01
CA SER A 40 14.18 -8.35 -12.50
C SER A 40 15.03 -7.96 -13.72
N LYS A 41 16.00 -8.82 -14.10
CA LYS A 41 16.84 -8.62 -15.27
C LYS A 41 16.46 -9.50 -16.48
N ASP A 42 15.75 -10.62 -16.28
CA ASP A 42 15.58 -11.63 -17.33
C ASP A 42 14.13 -11.76 -17.83
N ALA A 43 13.15 -11.27 -17.11
CA ALA A 43 11.78 -11.18 -17.55
C ALA A 43 11.20 -9.87 -17.00
N ALA A 44 11.41 -8.78 -17.72
CA ALA A 44 10.75 -7.53 -17.46
C ALA A 44 9.25 -7.77 -17.69
N ALA A 45 8.52 -8.04 -16.62
CA ALA A 45 7.08 -7.84 -16.66
C ALA A 45 6.88 -6.41 -17.13
N LYS A 46 6.20 -6.22 -18.26
CA LYS A 46 5.97 -4.88 -18.80
C LYS A 46 5.27 -4.08 -17.69
N ALA A 47 5.81 -2.94 -17.35
CA ALA A 47 5.13 -2.02 -16.45
C ALA A 47 3.80 -1.62 -17.11
N GLY A 48 2.72 -1.73 -16.36
CA GLY A 48 1.40 -1.47 -16.91
C GLY A 48 0.32 -1.41 -15.84
N LEU A 49 -0.90 -1.22 -16.29
CA LEU A 49 -2.11 -1.22 -15.50
C LEU A 49 -3.00 -2.38 -15.94
N LEU A 50 -3.34 -3.27 -15.01
CA LEU A 50 -4.37 -4.27 -15.23
C LEU A 50 -5.72 -3.65 -14.85
N ARG A 51 -6.65 -3.58 -15.82
CA ARG A 51 -8.05 -3.21 -15.63
C ARG A 51 -8.90 -4.47 -15.65
N VAL A 52 -9.76 -4.65 -14.67
CA VAL A 52 -10.59 -5.85 -14.49
C VAL A 52 -12.02 -5.43 -14.26
N ASN A 53 -12.96 -6.03 -14.98
CA ASN A 53 -14.40 -5.89 -14.72
C ASN A 53 -14.92 -7.17 -14.06
N THR A 54 -15.27 -7.08 -12.79
CA THR A 54 -15.72 -8.21 -11.98
C THR A 54 -17.14 -8.68 -12.33
N ASN A 55 -17.92 -7.85 -13.03
CA ASN A 55 -19.27 -8.19 -13.48
C ASN A 55 -19.25 -9.02 -14.76
N THR A 56 -18.40 -8.64 -15.73
CA THR A 56 -18.30 -9.33 -17.04
C THR A 56 -17.23 -10.43 -17.04
N GLY A 57 -16.25 -10.37 -16.14
CA GLY A 57 -15.10 -11.27 -16.16
C GLY A 57 -14.01 -10.85 -17.16
N GLU A 58 -14.11 -9.66 -17.73
CA GLU A 58 -13.13 -9.15 -18.70
C GLU A 58 -11.94 -8.50 -18.01
N SER A 59 -10.76 -8.66 -18.60
CA SER A 59 -9.56 -7.97 -18.18
C SER A 59 -8.83 -7.35 -19.37
N THR A 60 -8.22 -6.18 -19.15
CA THR A 60 -7.42 -5.46 -20.15
C THR A 60 -6.10 -5.03 -19.52
N PHE A 61 -4.99 -5.29 -20.20
CA PHE A 61 -3.68 -4.82 -19.81
C PHE A 61 -3.31 -3.55 -20.62
N ILE A 62 -3.03 -2.46 -19.89
CA ILE A 62 -2.64 -1.16 -20.44
C ILE A 62 -1.13 -1.00 -20.23
N ASN A 63 -0.35 -1.11 -21.28
CA ASN A 63 1.11 -1.15 -21.24
C ASN A 63 1.73 0.24 -21.13
N PHE A 64 2.65 0.47 -20.18
CA PHE A 64 3.43 1.70 -20.03
C PHE A 64 4.75 1.67 -20.84
N ALA A 65 5.20 0.51 -21.28
CA ALA A 65 6.55 0.30 -21.83
C ALA A 65 6.89 1.17 -23.04
N SER A 66 5.88 1.52 -23.87
CA SER A 66 6.09 2.45 -24.99
C SER A 66 6.38 3.88 -24.54
N LYS A 67 6.20 4.21 -23.27
CA LYS A 67 6.33 5.55 -22.69
C LYS A 67 7.41 5.65 -21.61
N GLY A 68 7.84 4.53 -21.04
CA GLY A 68 8.87 4.45 -20.02
C GLY A 68 10.18 3.86 -20.54
N GLU A 69 11.21 3.85 -19.71
CA GLU A 69 12.45 3.16 -20.00
C GLU A 69 12.37 1.71 -19.52
N GLU A 70 13.05 0.82 -20.24
CA GLU A 70 13.11 -0.59 -19.91
C GLU A 70 13.66 -0.79 -18.48
N GLY A 71 12.95 -1.57 -17.66
CA GLY A 71 13.32 -1.85 -16.27
C GLY A 71 12.87 -0.80 -15.24
N ASP A 72 12.24 0.29 -15.65
CA ASP A 72 11.58 1.21 -14.72
C ASP A 72 10.41 0.52 -14.00
N ARG A 73 10.27 0.78 -12.70
CA ARG A 73 9.18 0.25 -11.87
C ARG A 73 8.27 1.35 -11.39
N TYR A 74 6.99 1.05 -11.41
CA TYR A 74 5.92 1.96 -11.04
C TYR A 74 5.10 1.37 -9.89
N ARG A 75 4.67 2.22 -8.96
CA ARG A 75 3.82 1.84 -7.81
C ARG A 75 2.99 3.01 -7.32
N GLY A 76 2.03 2.71 -6.44
CA GLY A 76 1.26 3.70 -5.74
C GLY A 76 0.35 4.48 -6.69
N ALA A 77 -0.56 3.76 -7.35
CA ALA A 77 -1.57 4.39 -8.17
C ALA A 77 -2.58 5.19 -7.33
N VAL A 78 -3.01 6.31 -7.88
CA VAL A 78 -4.15 7.09 -7.37
C VAL A 78 -5.04 7.50 -8.53
N ILE A 79 -6.31 7.79 -8.22
CA ILE A 79 -7.31 8.23 -9.20
C ILE A 79 -7.69 9.67 -8.92
N VAL A 80 -7.62 10.51 -9.95
CA VAL A 80 -8.12 11.90 -9.95
C VAL A 80 -8.83 12.13 -11.27
N ASP A 81 -10.07 12.59 -11.25
CA ASP A 81 -10.87 12.98 -12.43
C ASP A 81 -10.85 11.93 -13.56
N ASN A 82 -11.20 10.68 -13.23
CA ASN A 82 -11.22 9.54 -14.17
C ASN A 82 -9.87 9.22 -14.82
N LYS A 83 -8.76 9.62 -14.19
CA LYS A 83 -7.39 9.30 -14.60
C LYS A 83 -6.64 8.61 -13.50
N VAL A 84 -5.85 7.62 -13.88
CA VAL A 84 -4.95 6.90 -12.97
C VAL A 84 -3.55 7.50 -13.11
N TYR A 85 -3.00 7.94 -11.99
CA TYR A 85 -1.63 8.45 -11.93
C TYR A 85 -0.73 7.47 -11.19
N VAL A 86 0.40 7.12 -11.81
CA VAL A 86 1.34 6.14 -11.28
C VAL A 86 2.77 6.68 -11.36
N MET A 87 3.42 6.84 -10.21
CA MET A 87 4.79 7.35 -10.14
C MET A 87 5.80 6.24 -10.41
N ARG A 88 6.88 6.56 -11.14
CA ARG A 88 8.08 5.72 -11.17
C ARG A 88 8.72 5.68 -9.79
N THR A 89 8.80 4.50 -9.18
CA THR A 89 9.39 4.30 -7.86
C THR A 89 10.82 3.78 -7.91
N GLN A 90 11.24 3.22 -9.04
CA GLN A 90 12.60 2.75 -9.23
C GLN A 90 13.03 3.00 -10.67
N ALA A 91 14.19 3.60 -10.85
CA ALA A 91 14.86 3.73 -12.14
C ALA A 91 15.85 2.59 -12.35
N ASN A 92 15.98 2.13 -13.57
CA ASN A 92 16.98 1.13 -13.92
C ASN A 92 18.39 1.72 -14.02
N HIS A 93 18.49 3.04 -14.16
CA HIS A 93 19.74 3.81 -14.21
C HIS A 93 19.64 5.05 -13.31
N ILE A 94 20.79 5.66 -13.05
CA ILE A 94 20.88 6.85 -12.21
C ILE A 94 20.40 8.05 -13.03
N ASP A 95 19.26 8.61 -12.67
CA ASP A 95 18.79 9.88 -13.22
C ASP A 95 18.16 10.78 -12.13
N SER A 96 17.85 12.01 -12.46
CA SER A 96 17.16 12.98 -11.60
C SER A 96 15.79 13.37 -12.15
N ILE A 97 15.20 12.52 -13.01
CA ILE A 97 13.94 12.81 -13.69
C ILE A 97 12.80 12.16 -12.91
N VAL A 98 11.83 12.96 -12.52
CA VAL A 98 10.54 12.47 -12.02
C VAL A 98 9.71 12.02 -13.21
N ARG A 99 9.19 10.79 -13.18
CA ARG A 99 8.30 10.27 -14.21
C ARG A 99 6.99 9.82 -13.60
N LEU A 100 5.92 10.36 -14.14
CA LEU A 100 4.55 10.07 -13.77
C LEU A 100 3.79 9.58 -14.99
N VAL A 101 3.24 8.38 -14.92
CA VAL A 101 2.31 7.87 -15.93
C VAL A 101 0.92 8.33 -15.59
N CYS A 102 0.21 8.86 -16.58
CA CYS A 102 -1.19 9.18 -16.52
C CYS A 102 -1.95 8.29 -17.50
N VAL A 103 -2.93 7.52 -17.03
CA VAL A 103 -3.81 6.69 -17.86
C VAL A 103 -5.22 7.28 -17.81
N ASP A 104 -5.77 7.67 -18.95
CA ASP A 104 -7.17 8.08 -19.05
C ASP A 104 -8.06 6.83 -19.11
N LEU A 105 -8.99 6.73 -18.16
CA LEU A 105 -9.87 5.56 -18.06
C LEU A 105 -11.00 5.56 -19.10
N ALA A 106 -11.22 6.67 -19.81
CA ALA A 106 -12.25 6.73 -20.84
C ALA A 106 -11.85 6.00 -22.13
N ASP A 107 -10.56 6.09 -22.50
CA ASP A 107 -10.05 5.50 -23.74
C ASP A 107 -8.79 4.64 -23.58
N ASN A 108 -8.32 4.46 -22.33
CA ASN A 108 -7.11 3.76 -21.96
C ASN A 108 -5.82 4.37 -22.56
N SER A 109 -5.87 5.65 -22.96
CA SER A 109 -4.69 6.34 -23.44
C SER A 109 -3.66 6.55 -22.35
N VAL A 110 -2.37 6.44 -22.70
CA VAL A 110 -1.26 6.55 -21.76
C VAL A 110 -0.41 7.77 -22.10
N GLU A 111 -0.19 8.61 -21.11
CA GLU A 111 0.71 9.74 -21.19
C GLU A 111 1.85 9.61 -20.19
N MET A 112 3.08 9.95 -20.61
CA MET A 112 4.23 10.07 -19.72
C MET A 112 4.51 11.54 -19.44
N ILE A 113 4.41 11.93 -18.17
CA ILE A 113 4.74 13.26 -17.68
C ILE A 113 6.13 13.20 -17.06
N GLN A 114 7.06 13.99 -17.56
CA GLN A 114 8.45 13.98 -17.11
C GLN A 114 8.92 15.40 -16.78
N GLU A 115 9.57 15.54 -15.62
CA GLU A 115 10.17 16.80 -15.24
C GLU A 115 11.41 16.55 -14.38
N LYS A 116 12.41 17.45 -14.46
CA LYS A 116 13.49 17.46 -13.49
C LYS A 116 12.91 17.88 -12.13
N ALA A 117 13.24 17.15 -11.11
CA ALA A 117 12.91 17.57 -9.75
C ALA A 117 13.61 18.90 -9.43
N ILE A 118 12.83 19.96 -9.36
CA ILE A 118 13.32 21.30 -8.99
C ILE A 118 13.02 21.47 -7.50
N SER A 119 14.06 21.61 -6.69
CA SER A 119 13.89 21.93 -5.29
C SER A 119 13.36 23.35 -5.12
N VAL A 120 12.35 23.52 -4.25
CA VAL A 120 11.81 24.82 -3.87
C VAL A 120 12.89 25.71 -3.22
N SER A 121 13.90 25.13 -2.62
CA SER A 121 15.03 25.86 -2.02
C SER A 121 16.04 26.41 -3.04
N GLY A 122 15.85 26.07 -4.33
CA GLY A 122 16.78 26.49 -5.38
C GLY A 122 18.16 25.82 -5.33
N SER A 123 18.42 24.94 -4.38
CA SER A 123 19.63 24.14 -4.32
C SER A 123 19.43 22.87 -5.12
N VAL A 124 19.84 22.88 -6.38
CA VAL A 124 19.87 21.68 -7.22
C VAL A 124 21.08 20.85 -6.84
N THR A 125 21.02 20.15 -5.73
CA THR A 125 21.79 18.92 -5.61
C THR A 125 20.99 17.88 -6.38
N PRO A 126 21.47 17.37 -7.52
CA PRO A 126 20.78 16.29 -8.21
C PRO A 126 20.77 15.09 -7.26
N LYS A 127 19.67 14.88 -6.56
CA LYS A 127 19.47 13.64 -5.79
C LYS A 127 19.32 12.55 -6.83
N THR A 128 20.30 11.70 -6.90
CA THR A 128 20.36 10.61 -7.85
C THR A 128 19.38 9.53 -7.41
N PHE A 129 18.38 9.27 -8.24
CA PHE A 129 17.43 8.19 -8.02
C PHE A 129 18.07 6.88 -8.48
N CYS A 130 18.78 6.20 -7.59
CA CYS A 130 19.30 4.87 -7.88
C CYS A 130 18.95 3.89 -6.75
N GLY A 131 18.46 2.71 -7.12
CA GLY A 131 18.17 1.65 -6.17
C GLY A 131 16.72 1.66 -5.64
N HIS A 132 16.47 0.94 -4.59
CA HIS A 132 15.15 0.53 -4.13
C HIS A 132 14.22 1.70 -3.73
N PHE A 133 13.02 1.77 -4.35
CA PHE A 133 11.87 2.62 -3.99
C PHE A 133 12.17 4.05 -3.54
N ASN A 134 12.18 4.96 -4.48
CA ASN A 134 12.46 6.38 -4.22
C ASN A 134 11.27 7.14 -3.61
N PHE A 135 10.05 6.71 -3.91
CA PHE A 135 8.81 7.29 -3.41
C PHE A 135 7.92 6.21 -2.80
N GLY A 136 7.25 6.57 -1.72
CA GLY A 136 6.25 5.73 -1.09
C GLY A 136 4.86 5.88 -1.72
N ARG A 137 3.83 5.47 -1.00
CA ARG A 137 2.44 5.52 -1.45
C ARG A 137 1.89 6.94 -1.38
N PRO A 138 1.36 7.47 -2.49
CA PRO A 138 0.84 8.82 -2.55
C PRO A 138 -0.54 8.94 -1.90
N VAL A 139 -0.94 10.20 -1.69
CA VAL A 139 -2.30 10.58 -1.32
C VAL A 139 -2.81 11.66 -2.27
N VAL A 140 -4.11 11.67 -2.52
CA VAL A 140 -4.80 12.75 -3.24
C VAL A 140 -5.22 13.82 -2.25
N ALA A 141 -4.86 15.06 -2.53
CA ALA A 141 -5.17 16.25 -1.75
C ALA A 141 -5.82 17.30 -2.68
N GLY A 142 -7.14 17.21 -2.84
CA GLY A 142 -7.86 18.00 -3.84
C GLY A 142 -7.41 17.66 -5.27
N THR A 143 -6.85 18.63 -5.98
CA THR A 143 -6.27 18.44 -7.34
C THR A 143 -4.79 18.02 -7.30
N SER A 144 -4.20 17.95 -6.12
CA SER A 144 -2.79 17.62 -5.95
C SER A 144 -2.60 16.16 -5.55
N ILE A 145 -1.52 15.56 -6.03
CA ILE A 145 -1.04 14.24 -5.63
C ILE A 145 0.27 14.44 -4.87
N VAL A 146 0.32 13.97 -3.63
CA VAL A 146 1.48 14.12 -2.75
C VAL A 146 2.21 12.80 -2.61
N TYR A 147 3.48 12.76 -2.98
CA TYR A 147 4.35 11.59 -2.94
C TYR A 147 5.34 11.67 -1.79
N PRO A 148 5.31 10.72 -0.85
CA PRO A 148 6.20 10.71 0.30
C PRO A 148 7.63 10.31 -0.08
N PRO A 149 8.65 10.82 0.66
CA PRO A 149 10.06 10.58 0.40
C PRO A 149 10.48 9.20 0.92
N LEU A 150 10.49 8.19 0.08
CA LEU A 150 11.09 6.89 0.43
C LEU A 150 12.48 6.80 -0.19
N ASN A 151 13.52 7.18 0.53
CA ASN A 151 14.92 7.26 0.08
C ASN A 151 15.18 8.29 -1.06
N SER A 152 14.27 9.22 -1.29
CA SER A 152 14.44 10.25 -2.34
C SER A 152 15.04 11.56 -1.79
N GLY A 153 14.87 11.80 -0.49
CA GLY A 153 15.25 13.07 0.14
C GLY A 153 14.42 14.26 -0.33
N ILE A 154 13.31 14.02 -1.03
CA ILE A 154 12.35 15.05 -1.47
C ILE A 154 10.92 14.55 -1.34
N VAL A 155 10.01 15.45 -0.95
CA VAL A 155 8.58 15.29 -1.14
C VAL A 155 8.22 15.88 -2.49
N ILE A 156 7.37 15.21 -3.27
CA ILE A 156 6.84 15.73 -4.53
C ILE A 156 5.35 15.98 -4.38
N VAL A 157 4.92 17.14 -4.87
CA VAL A 157 3.52 17.50 -5.07
C VAL A 157 3.31 17.73 -6.55
N TYR A 158 2.38 17.00 -7.15
CA TYR A 158 1.96 17.19 -8.53
C TYR A 158 0.55 17.71 -8.57
N ASP A 159 0.34 18.88 -9.17
CA ASP A 159 -0.98 19.44 -9.42
C ASP A 159 -1.52 18.97 -10.77
N THR A 160 -2.66 18.29 -10.76
CA THR A 160 -3.25 17.67 -11.96
C THR A 160 -3.88 18.67 -12.93
N ILE A 161 -4.23 19.87 -12.45
CA ILE A 161 -4.84 20.95 -13.26
C ILE A 161 -3.75 21.75 -13.98
N THR A 162 -2.77 22.26 -13.22
CA THR A 162 -1.67 23.03 -13.78
C THR A 162 -0.60 22.16 -14.42
N ARG A 163 -0.61 20.88 -14.09
CA ARG A 163 0.34 19.86 -14.56
C ARG A 163 1.78 20.19 -14.18
N THR A 164 1.97 20.72 -12.99
CA THR A 164 3.27 21.15 -12.48
C THR A 164 3.70 20.32 -11.28
N PHE A 165 5.02 20.11 -11.16
CA PHE A 165 5.62 19.51 -9.99
C PHE A 165 6.22 20.57 -9.07
N VAL A 166 5.99 20.41 -7.78
CA VAL A 166 6.68 21.14 -6.73
C VAL A 166 7.41 20.13 -5.85
N SER A 167 8.68 20.40 -5.53
CA SER A 167 9.45 19.54 -4.65
C SER A 167 9.92 20.28 -3.39
N HIS A 168 9.91 19.57 -2.27
CA HIS A 168 10.41 20.06 -0.98
C HIS A 168 11.55 19.18 -0.54
N ASP A 169 12.73 19.77 -0.32
CA ASP A 169 13.88 19.06 0.22
C ASP A 169 13.61 18.64 1.65
N VAL A 170 13.93 17.40 1.96
CA VAL A 170 13.90 16.85 3.31
C VAL A 170 15.28 16.26 3.65
N PRO A 171 15.65 16.19 4.93
CA PRO A 171 16.91 15.57 5.33
C PRO A 171 17.05 14.15 4.80
N ASP A 172 18.27 13.75 4.42
CA ASP A 172 18.54 12.43 3.83
C ASP A 172 18.27 11.26 4.80
N ASP A 173 18.25 11.54 6.10
CA ASP A 173 17.92 10.58 7.15
C ASP A 173 16.41 10.46 7.42
N PHE A 174 15.58 11.31 6.78
CA PHE A 174 14.14 11.21 6.87
C PHE A 174 13.57 10.42 5.68
N SER A 175 12.83 9.36 5.98
CA SER A 175 12.15 8.53 5.01
C SER A 175 10.71 8.31 5.46
N SER A 176 9.77 8.28 4.52
CA SER A 176 8.36 7.96 4.77
C SER A 176 7.79 7.13 3.64
N ILE A 177 7.08 6.06 3.97
CA ILE A 177 6.47 5.18 2.97
C ILE A 177 5.00 5.54 2.69
N TRP A 178 4.36 6.25 3.63
CA TRP A 178 2.97 6.68 3.54
C TRP A 178 2.80 8.11 3.97
N VAL A 179 1.80 8.77 3.41
CA VAL A 179 1.37 10.11 3.76
C VAL A 179 -0.11 10.10 4.09
N ALA A 180 -0.50 10.83 5.14
CA ALA A 180 -1.89 11.10 5.47
C ALA A 180 -2.23 12.54 5.05
N PHE A 181 -3.30 12.73 4.30
CA PHE A 181 -3.83 14.06 4.02
C PHE A 181 -4.94 14.39 5.00
N VAL A 182 -4.82 15.51 5.70
CA VAL A 182 -5.82 16.03 6.65
C VAL A 182 -6.55 17.19 5.99
N PRO A 183 -7.75 16.96 5.41
CA PRO A 183 -8.46 17.95 4.62
C PRO A 183 -8.79 19.24 5.40
N GLU A 184 -9.18 19.10 6.66
CA GLU A 184 -9.60 20.20 7.54
C GLU A 184 -8.45 21.19 7.80
N LEU A 185 -7.20 20.71 7.72
CA LEU A 185 -5.99 21.51 7.91
C LEU A 185 -5.29 21.86 6.60
N ASN A 186 -5.69 21.24 5.49
CA ASN A 186 -5.00 21.23 4.21
C ASN A 186 -3.51 20.87 4.35
N GLN A 187 -3.24 19.83 5.14
CA GLN A 187 -1.88 19.37 5.45
C GLN A 187 -1.65 17.93 5.02
N ALA A 188 -0.46 17.68 4.45
CA ALA A 188 0.06 16.34 4.23
C ALA A 188 1.04 16.00 5.35
N VAL A 189 0.83 14.87 6.02
CA VAL A 189 1.55 14.46 7.23
C VAL A 189 2.29 13.17 6.95
N PHE A 190 3.61 13.18 7.14
CA PHE A 190 4.51 12.08 6.81
C PHE A 190 5.09 11.50 8.09
N PHE A 191 4.81 10.23 8.31
CA PHE A 191 5.31 9.47 9.44
C PHE A 191 6.64 8.80 9.08
N PRO A 192 7.64 8.80 9.97
CA PRO A 192 8.96 8.25 9.67
C PRO A 192 8.93 6.74 9.43
N TYR A 193 9.73 6.27 8.47
CA TYR A 193 9.89 4.86 8.13
C TYR A 193 11.38 4.48 8.07
N GLY A 194 11.69 3.26 8.48
CA GLY A 194 13.05 2.71 8.45
C GLY A 194 13.86 3.06 9.70
N ALA A 195 14.25 4.30 9.88
CA ALA A 195 14.90 4.76 11.11
C ALA A 195 13.84 5.13 12.16
N ARG A 196 14.13 4.83 13.43
CA ARG A 196 13.32 5.33 14.53
C ARG A 196 13.71 6.77 14.83
N THR A 197 12.74 7.63 14.85
CA THR A 197 12.90 9.04 15.19
C THR A 197 11.65 9.54 15.90
N ASN A 198 11.78 10.65 16.61
CA ASN A 198 10.65 11.36 17.21
C ASN A 198 10.14 12.51 16.33
N LYS A 199 10.53 12.58 15.06
CA LYS A 199 10.19 13.69 14.15
C LYS A 199 9.14 13.26 13.15
N LEU A 200 8.06 14.04 13.06
CA LEU A 200 7.00 13.98 12.07
C LEU A 200 7.19 15.14 11.09
N LEU A 201 7.10 14.88 9.79
CA LEU A 201 7.13 15.94 8.79
C LEU A 201 5.70 16.36 8.43
N VAL A 202 5.42 17.65 8.44
CA VAL A 202 4.14 18.25 8.07
C VAL A 202 4.36 19.24 6.93
N LEU A 203 3.68 19.04 5.81
CA LEU A 203 3.63 19.94 4.66
C LEU A 203 2.29 20.66 4.65
N ASP A 204 2.33 21.97 4.79
CA ASP A 204 1.17 22.84 4.57
C ASP A 204 1.03 23.10 3.07
N LEU A 205 -0.05 22.59 2.47
CA LEU A 205 -0.30 22.69 1.03
C LEU A 205 -0.79 24.07 0.62
N THR A 206 -1.33 24.89 1.55
CA THR A 206 -1.73 26.26 1.28
C THR A 206 -0.52 27.20 1.25
N ALA A 207 0.31 27.10 2.29
CA ALA A 207 1.51 27.93 2.41
C ALA A 207 2.67 27.42 1.55
N ASN A 208 2.58 26.19 1.05
CA ASN A 208 3.64 25.48 0.34
C ASN A 208 4.96 25.44 1.13
N THR A 209 4.86 25.19 2.43
CA THR A 209 5.99 25.11 3.37
C THR A 209 5.90 23.86 4.23
N HIS A 210 7.03 23.40 4.71
CA HIS A 210 7.06 22.23 5.59
C HIS A 210 7.77 22.52 6.92
N LYS A 211 7.43 21.74 7.93
CA LYS A 211 8.05 21.77 9.27
C LYS A 211 8.15 20.37 9.85
N PHE A 212 9.07 20.19 10.79
CA PHE A 212 9.10 19.02 11.66
C PHE A 212 8.37 19.30 12.97
N VAL A 213 7.58 18.32 13.42
CA VAL A 213 6.90 18.32 14.71
C VAL A 213 7.49 17.18 15.54
N GLU A 214 7.84 17.44 16.79
CA GLU A 214 8.38 16.43 17.68
C GLU A 214 7.28 15.64 18.38
N ALA A 215 7.45 14.33 18.41
CA ALA A 215 6.59 13.40 19.14
C ALA A 215 7.22 13.03 20.49
N PRO A 216 6.41 12.61 21.49
CA PRO A 216 6.91 12.21 22.79
C PRO A 216 7.82 10.97 22.80
N THR A 217 7.72 10.15 21.76
CA THR A 217 8.44 8.87 21.66
C THR A 217 9.09 8.74 20.28
N GLU A 218 10.13 7.92 20.18
CA GLU A 218 10.69 7.51 18.89
C GLU A 218 9.90 6.33 18.33
N ASN A 219 9.59 6.35 17.02
CA ASN A 219 8.95 5.24 16.36
C ASN A 219 9.25 5.18 14.86
N SER A 220 8.80 4.09 14.22
CA SER A 220 8.78 3.88 12.77
C SER A 220 7.40 3.41 12.36
N PHE A 221 6.93 3.83 11.18
CA PHE A 221 5.56 3.61 10.72
C PHE A 221 5.53 2.97 9.34
N TYR A 222 4.58 2.07 9.13
CA TYR A 222 4.37 1.44 7.83
C TYR A 222 3.16 2.01 7.09
N CYS A 223 2.14 2.46 7.82
CA CYS A 223 0.90 2.99 7.27
C CYS A 223 0.53 4.29 7.97
N ALA A 224 -0.17 5.16 7.26
CA ALA A 224 -0.74 6.37 7.82
C ALA A 224 -2.10 6.66 7.15
N PHE A 225 -3.00 7.30 7.87
CA PHE A 225 -4.29 7.73 7.36
C PHE A 225 -4.77 8.97 8.12
N SER A 226 -5.82 9.59 7.63
CA SER A 226 -6.48 10.72 8.31
C SER A 226 -7.89 10.34 8.73
N HIS A 227 -8.33 10.92 9.84
CA HIS A 227 -9.69 10.78 10.34
C HIS A 227 -10.05 11.96 11.27
N ASN A 228 -11.19 12.62 11.00
CA ASN A 228 -11.74 13.71 11.81
C ASN A 228 -10.69 14.78 12.20
N GLY A 229 -10.03 15.37 11.21
CA GLY A 229 -9.04 16.42 11.39
C GLY A 229 -7.71 15.99 12.00
N LYS A 230 -7.45 14.69 12.11
CA LYS A 230 -6.22 14.13 12.67
C LYS A 230 -5.51 13.25 11.66
N ALA A 231 -4.18 13.19 11.74
CA ALA A 231 -3.38 12.18 11.06
C ALA A 231 -2.94 11.10 12.06
N ILE A 232 -3.05 9.84 11.67
CA ILE A 232 -2.75 8.68 12.49
C ILE A 232 -1.64 7.86 11.84
N GLY A 233 -0.54 7.66 12.54
CA GLY A 233 0.55 6.77 12.16
C GLY A 233 0.38 5.39 12.79
N VAL A 234 0.44 4.36 11.95
CA VAL A 234 0.33 2.95 12.36
C VAL A 234 1.73 2.36 12.49
N PRO A 235 2.12 1.89 13.68
CA PRO A 235 3.50 1.52 13.95
C PRO A 235 4.00 0.35 13.12
N HIS A 236 5.30 0.37 12.84
CA HIS A 236 6.04 -0.73 12.26
C HIS A 236 7.24 -1.08 13.12
N ILE A 237 7.38 -2.35 13.44
CA ILE A 237 8.56 -2.79 14.19
C ILE A 237 9.70 -3.11 13.24
N MET A 238 10.84 -2.50 13.51
CA MET A 238 12.13 -2.92 13.00
C MET A 238 13.00 -3.31 14.20
N GLY A 239 13.11 -4.62 14.44
CA GLY A 239 14.00 -5.17 15.48
C GLY A 239 13.31 -5.64 16.77
N SER A 240 14.00 -6.47 17.55
CA SER A 240 13.54 -7.03 18.81
C SER A 240 13.52 -6.00 19.92
N LYS A 241 12.51 -6.01 20.79
CA LYS A 241 12.40 -5.30 22.07
C LYS A 241 11.90 -3.87 22.07
N THR A 242 11.11 -3.43 21.12
CA THR A 242 10.67 -2.04 21.15
C THR A 242 9.20 -1.89 21.41
N GLN A 243 8.87 -1.03 22.37
CA GLN A 243 7.52 -0.53 22.56
C GLN A 243 7.02 0.07 21.25
N MET A 244 5.77 -0.21 20.93
CA MET A 244 5.08 0.30 19.75
C MET A 244 4.09 1.36 20.17
N TYR A 245 4.08 2.46 19.40
CA TYR A 245 3.16 3.56 19.64
C TYR A 245 2.43 3.92 18.35
N PHE A 246 1.11 4.01 18.41
CA PHE A 246 0.37 4.77 17.44
C PHE A 246 0.63 6.26 17.70
N TRP A 247 0.88 7.04 16.67
CA TRP A 247 0.93 8.48 16.79
C TRP A 247 -0.33 9.10 16.25
N VAL A 248 -0.85 10.08 16.99
CA VAL A 248 -2.02 10.87 16.60
C VAL A 248 -1.61 12.33 16.57
N TYR A 249 -1.57 12.93 15.40
CA TYR A 249 -1.29 14.33 15.17
C TYR A 249 -2.61 15.09 15.00
N ASP A 250 -2.82 16.18 15.74
CA ASP A 250 -4.06 16.96 15.80
C ASP A 250 -3.99 18.33 15.10
N GLY A 251 -2.91 18.59 14.38
CA GLY A 251 -2.61 19.88 13.75
C GLY A 251 -1.51 20.67 14.44
N GLU A 252 -1.28 20.43 15.72
CA GLU A 252 -0.26 21.14 16.52
C GLU A 252 0.69 20.17 17.23
N THR A 253 0.16 19.13 17.86
CA THR A 253 0.90 18.22 18.72
C THR A 253 0.73 16.77 18.31
N VAL A 254 1.66 15.93 18.76
CA VAL A 254 1.62 14.49 18.59
C VAL A 254 1.38 13.80 19.92
N LYS A 255 0.34 12.94 19.98
CA LYS A 255 0.13 11.99 21.08
C LYS A 255 0.68 10.63 20.71
N SER A 256 1.34 9.97 21.65
CA SER A 256 1.79 8.58 21.54
C SER A 256 0.90 7.67 22.35
N ILE A 257 0.27 6.69 21.70
CA ILE A 257 -0.63 5.71 22.32
C ILE A 257 0.05 4.34 22.26
N GLU A 258 0.39 3.79 23.41
CA GLU A 258 1.15 2.55 23.48
C GLU A 258 0.29 1.33 23.11
N TYR A 259 0.84 0.45 22.29
CA TYR A 259 0.26 -0.85 21.95
C TYR A 259 0.97 -1.95 22.74
N HIS A 260 0.18 -2.78 23.40
CA HIS A 260 0.63 -3.96 24.14
C HIS A 260 0.18 -5.22 23.40
N PRO A 261 1.10 -6.00 22.79
CA PRO A 261 0.74 -7.26 22.12
C PRO A 261 0.20 -8.29 23.13
N SER A 262 -0.71 -9.16 22.67
CA SER A 262 -1.28 -10.24 23.49
C SER A 262 -0.25 -11.29 23.89
N VAL A 263 0.80 -11.46 23.09
CA VAL A 263 1.93 -12.36 23.37
C VAL A 263 3.14 -11.51 23.72
N GLY A 264 3.66 -11.67 24.92
CA GLY A 264 4.84 -10.92 25.38
C GLY A 264 6.07 -11.21 24.53
N ASN A 265 6.91 -10.20 24.32
CA ASN A 265 8.16 -10.20 23.58
C ASN A 265 8.04 -10.77 22.16
N VAL A 266 7.67 -9.92 21.27
CA VAL A 266 7.59 -10.23 19.84
C VAL A 266 8.98 -10.02 19.22
N ASP A 267 9.72 -11.12 19.04
CA ASP A 267 10.97 -11.09 18.28
C ASP A 267 10.65 -11.10 16.79
N GLY A 268 11.24 -10.17 16.05
CA GLY A 268 11.19 -10.17 14.60
C GLY A 268 10.20 -9.17 14.00
N SER A 269 10.11 -9.16 12.70
CA SER A 269 9.40 -8.22 11.83
C SER A 269 7.88 -8.19 12.05
N ASN A 270 7.46 -7.61 13.16
CA ASN A 270 6.06 -7.40 13.47
C ASN A 270 5.65 -6.00 13.07
N GLY A 271 4.68 -5.89 12.23
CA GLY A 271 4.14 -4.60 11.85
C GLY A 271 2.66 -4.71 11.56
N PHE A 272 2.00 -3.62 11.75
CA PHE A 272 0.70 -3.42 11.14
C PHE A 272 0.94 -2.97 9.70
N LYS A 273 0.24 -3.55 8.73
CA LYS A 273 0.43 -3.14 7.35
C LYS A 273 -0.68 -2.26 6.85
N TYR A 274 -1.91 -2.60 7.17
CA TYR A 274 -3.09 -1.93 6.65
C TYR A 274 -4.21 -1.98 7.67
N GLY A 275 -5.20 -1.11 7.49
CA GLY A 275 -6.39 -1.13 8.31
C GLY A 275 -7.59 -0.51 7.63
N SER A 276 -8.73 -0.60 8.25
CA SER A 276 -9.96 0.08 7.87
C SER A 276 -10.53 0.84 9.06
N ILE A 277 -11.33 1.85 8.76
CA ILE A 277 -12.02 2.66 9.77
C ILE A 277 -13.51 2.42 9.63
N ASP A 278 -14.16 2.23 10.77
CA ASP A 278 -15.60 2.23 10.89
C ASP A 278 -16.00 2.95 12.18
N ASN A 279 -16.84 3.99 12.08
CA ASN A 279 -17.40 4.74 13.20
C ASN A 279 -16.37 5.11 14.28
N ASP A 280 -15.30 5.82 13.94
CA ASP A 280 -14.21 6.21 14.85
C ASP A 280 -13.36 5.04 15.41
N VAL A 281 -13.52 3.83 14.92
CA VAL A 281 -12.67 2.70 15.28
C VAL A 281 -11.81 2.28 14.09
N PHE A 282 -10.51 2.32 14.28
CA PHE A 282 -9.56 1.78 13.33
C PHE A 282 -9.27 0.31 13.64
N TYR A 283 -9.43 -0.54 12.64
CA TYR A 283 -9.15 -1.97 12.71
C TYR A 283 -7.90 -2.28 11.92
N THR A 284 -6.95 -2.96 12.54
CA THR A 284 -5.74 -3.44 11.88
C THR A 284 -5.33 -4.80 12.43
N HIS A 285 -4.46 -5.49 11.72
CA HIS A 285 -4.02 -6.83 12.10
C HIS A 285 -2.50 -6.88 12.18
N THR A 286 -1.96 -7.49 13.22
CA THR A 286 -0.51 -7.72 13.32
C THR A 286 -0.10 -8.82 12.36
N SER A 287 1.04 -8.63 11.71
CA SER A 287 1.64 -9.64 10.86
C SER A 287 2.96 -10.10 11.45
N SER A 288 2.93 -11.07 12.32
CA SER A 288 4.15 -11.66 12.85
C SER A 288 4.12 -13.18 12.76
N ASP A 289 5.28 -13.80 12.82
CA ASP A 289 5.41 -15.26 12.88
C ASP A 289 4.83 -15.84 14.18
N ARG A 290 4.48 -15.01 15.17
CA ARG A 290 4.09 -15.43 16.52
C ARG A 290 2.80 -14.83 17.06
N SER A 291 2.34 -13.71 16.50
CA SER A 291 1.14 -13.02 16.97
C SER A 291 0.35 -12.51 15.78
N HIS A 292 -0.92 -12.87 15.74
CA HIS A 292 -1.87 -12.47 14.72
C HIS A 292 -3.04 -11.71 15.36
N ASP A 293 -2.71 -10.72 16.19
CA ASP A 293 -3.73 -9.96 16.90
C ASP A 293 -4.53 -9.08 15.93
N LEU A 294 -5.85 -9.11 16.06
CA LEU A 294 -6.69 -8.04 15.55
C LEU A 294 -6.69 -6.92 16.58
N VAL A 295 -6.32 -5.74 16.14
CA VAL A 295 -6.26 -4.54 16.99
C VAL A 295 -7.38 -3.60 16.60
N LYS A 296 -8.12 -3.16 17.59
CA LYS A 296 -9.15 -2.13 17.51
C LYS A 296 -8.63 -0.89 18.22
N PHE A 297 -8.48 0.19 17.50
CA PHE A 297 -8.07 1.47 18.05
C PHE A 297 -9.26 2.45 18.00
N ASP A 298 -9.86 2.73 19.15
CA ASP A 298 -10.87 3.77 19.31
C ASP A 298 -10.20 5.14 19.20
N LEU A 299 -10.41 5.82 18.10
CA LEU A 299 -9.79 7.10 17.76
C LEU A 299 -10.38 8.27 18.56
N LYS A 300 -11.58 8.11 19.11
CA LYS A 300 -12.23 9.10 19.95
C LYS A 300 -11.65 9.11 21.35
N ASN A 301 -11.49 7.93 21.95
CA ASN A 301 -11.05 7.76 23.34
C ASN A 301 -9.52 7.53 23.41
N ASN A 302 -8.83 7.27 22.29
CA ASN A 302 -7.45 6.84 22.22
C ASN A 302 -7.19 5.52 22.99
N GLU A 303 -8.12 4.58 22.91
CA GLU A 303 -8.05 3.28 23.56
C GLU A 303 -7.79 2.16 22.56
N ILE A 304 -6.91 1.24 22.95
CA ILE A 304 -6.56 0.07 22.14
C ILE A 304 -7.13 -1.18 22.79
N THR A 305 -7.90 -1.95 22.02
CA THR A 305 -8.37 -3.28 22.40
C THR A 305 -7.70 -4.31 21.48
N VAL A 306 -7.16 -5.36 22.09
CA VAL A 306 -6.49 -6.46 21.38
C VAL A 306 -7.37 -7.70 21.42
N VAL A 307 -7.64 -8.27 20.25
CA VAL A 307 -8.31 -9.57 20.09
C VAL A 307 -7.26 -10.59 19.63
N PRO A 308 -6.80 -11.48 20.54
CA PRO A 308 -5.81 -12.49 20.20
C PRO A 308 -6.31 -13.44 19.11
N SER A 309 -5.43 -13.81 18.17
CA SER A 309 -5.74 -14.78 17.13
C SER A 309 -4.55 -15.68 16.84
N ASN A 310 -4.83 -16.95 16.53
CA ASN A 310 -3.84 -17.92 16.06
C ASN A 310 -3.83 -18.03 14.54
N LEU A 311 -4.70 -17.27 13.87
CA LEU A 311 -4.91 -17.39 12.43
C LEU A 311 -4.02 -16.39 11.68
N ALA A 312 -3.32 -16.86 10.67
CA ALA A 312 -2.51 -16.02 9.78
C ALA A 312 -3.40 -15.16 8.86
N LEU A 313 -4.11 -14.22 9.46
CA LEU A 313 -5.00 -13.27 8.79
C LEU A 313 -4.28 -11.93 8.70
N GLY A 314 -3.34 -11.81 7.79
CA GLY A 314 -2.46 -10.64 7.72
C GLY A 314 -2.87 -9.58 6.71
N SER A 315 -4.07 -9.66 6.15
CA SER A 315 -4.59 -8.65 5.23
C SER A 315 -5.30 -7.52 5.95
N LYS A 316 -5.63 -6.48 5.20
CA LYS A 316 -6.43 -5.36 5.68
C LYS A 316 -7.81 -5.87 6.17
N PRO A 317 -8.19 -5.68 7.44
CA PRO A 317 -9.57 -5.90 7.85
C PRO A 317 -10.52 -5.02 7.04
N ILE A 318 -11.69 -5.53 6.71
CA ILE A 318 -12.75 -4.78 6.02
C ILE A 318 -13.97 -4.70 6.91
N THR A 319 -14.49 -3.50 7.10
CA THR A 319 -15.72 -3.32 7.88
C THR A 319 -16.84 -2.83 6.96
N VAL A 320 -17.93 -3.61 6.92
CA VAL A 320 -19.12 -3.35 6.13
C VAL A 320 -20.34 -3.53 7.02
N ASN A 321 -21.22 -2.52 7.05
CA ASN A 321 -22.45 -2.55 7.86
C ASN A 321 -22.22 -2.97 9.32
N GLY A 322 -21.16 -2.44 9.96
CA GLY A 322 -20.81 -2.73 11.33
C GLY A 322 -20.21 -4.12 11.58
N ASN A 323 -19.95 -4.90 10.54
CA ASN A 323 -19.29 -6.20 10.63
C ASN A 323 -17.85 -6.10 10.12
N THR A 324 -16.90 -6.55 10.94
CA THR A 324 -15.47 -6.59 10.56
C THR A 324 -15.11 -7.96 10.03
N TYR A 325 -14.65 -8.02 8.78
CA TYR A 325 -14.22 -9.22 8.09
C TYR A 325 -12.70 -9.26 7.96
N LEU A 326 -12.15 -10.47 8.01
CA LEU A 326 -10.73 -10.76 7.95
C LEU A 326 -10.49 -11.80 6.86
N PHE A 327 -9.39 -11.65 6.14
CA PHE A 327 -9.08 -12.47 4.99
C PHE A 327 -7.71 -13.13 5.16
N PRO A 328 -7.49 -14.32 4.59
CA PRO A 328 -6.20 -14.97 4.60
C PRO A 328 -5.18 -14.12 3.82
N SER A 329 -3.98 -14.03 4.36
CA SER A 329 -2.88 -13.36 3.68
C SER A 329 -1.57 -14.07 3.95
N ILE A 330 -0.75 -14.25 2.92
CA ILE A 330 0.65 -14.60 3.09
C ILE A 330 1.47 -13.32 3.16
N LEU A 331 1.96 -13.04 4.34
CA LEU A 331 2.92 -11.97 4.57
C LEU A 331 4.35 -12.48 4.57
N ASN A 332 4.52 -13.79 4.71
CA ASN A 332 5.80 -14.44 4.74
C ASN A 332 5.71 -15.78 4.00
N THR A 333 6.65 -16.06 3.11
CA THR A 333 6.74 -17.30 2.33
C THR A 333 6.86 -18.57 3.19
N ARG A 334 7.06 -18.44 4.50
CA ARG A 334 7.09 -19.54 5.46
C ARG A 334 5.69 -19.99 5.92
N MET A 335 4.65 -19.21 5.66
CA MET A 335 3.27 -19.53 6.05
C MET A 335 2.49 -20.09 4.87
N MET A 336 2.87 -21.27 4.40
CA MET A 336 2.15 -21.98 3.31
C MET A 336 0.77 -22.49 3.73
N ASP A 337 0.46 -22.51 5.03
CA ASP A 337 -0.79 -23.01 5.59
C ASP A 337 -1.73 -21.88 6.04
N ALA A 338 -1.86 -20.82 5.23
CA ALA A 338 -2.82 -19.77 5.54
C ALA A 338 -4.25 -20.35 5.60
N PRO A 339 -5.03 -19.97 6.62
CA PRO A 339 -6.40 -20.46 6.75
C PRO A 339 -7.22 -20.04 5.54
N GLN A 340 -7.96 -21.00 4.96
CA GLN A 340 -8.79 -20.77 3.79
C GLN A 340 -10.19 -20.40 4.24
N GLY A 341 -10.58 -19.17 3.98
CA GLY A 341 -11.91 -18.72 4.32
C GLY A 341 -11.96 -17.22 4.61
N VAL A 342 -13.16 -16.71 4.64
CA VAL A 342 -13.47 -15.39 5.18
C VAL A 342 -13.82 -15.55 6.65
N TYR A 343 -13.25 -14.70 7.48
CA TYR A 343 -13.48 -14.70 8.92
C TYR A 343 -14.18 -13.42 9.32
N LYS A 344 -14.89 -13.47 10.43
CA LYS A 344 -15.67 -12.34 10.96
C LYS A 344 -15.42 -12.17 12.46
N LEU A 345 -15.38 -10.93 12.90
CA LEU A 345 -15.35 -10.62 14.32
C LEU A 345 -16.78 -10.67 14.90
N VAL A 346 -17.02 -11.60 15.82
CA VAL A 346 -18.32 -11.79 16.47
C VAL A 346 -18.10 -11.84 17.98
N ASN A 347 -18.70 -10.93 18.73
CA ASN A 347 -18.59 -10.86 20.19
C ASN A 347 -17.14 -10.93 20.72
N GLY A 348 -16.21 -10.27 20.05
CA GLY A 348 -14.80 -10.26 20.44
C GLY A 348 -14.01 -11.52 20.06
N GLN A 349 -14.58 -12.42 19.28
CA GLN A 349 -13.93 -13.63 18.78
C GLN A 349 -13.88 -13.64 17.24
N ILE A 350 -12.81 -14.19 16.68
CA ILE A 350 -12.69 -14.37 15.24
C ILE A 350 -13.25 -15.74 14.88
N VAL A 351 -14.32 -15.76 14.11
CA VAL A 351 -15.00 -16.98 13.66
C VAL A 351 -14.98 -17.08 12.14
N LYS A 352 -14.93 -18.30 11.61
CA LYS A 352 -15.03 -18.53 10.17
C LYS A 352 -16.47 -18.29 9.71
N GLU A 353 -16.61 -17.44 8.69
CA GLU A 353 -17.92 -17.13 8.08
C GLU A 353 -18.23 -18.08 6.94
N PHE A 354 -17.30 -18.23 5.98
CA PHE A 354 -17.43 -19.19 4.87
C PHE A 354 -16.07 -19.52 4.24
N GLU A 355 -16.05 -20.57 3.41
CA GLU A 355 -14.87 -21.02 2.69
C GLU A 355 -14.60 -20.19 1.43
N LEU A 356 -13.31 -19.98 1.10
CA LEU A 356 -12.90 -19.47 -0.20
C LEU A 356 -12.74 -20.63 -1.20
N PRO A 357 -13.05 -20.40 -2.50
CA PRO A 357 -13.11 -21.48 -3.49
C PRO A 357 -11.76 -22.11 -3.86
N THR A 358 -10.66 -21.45 -3.53
CA THR A 358 -9.32 -21.91 -3.90
C THR A 358 -8.29 -21.65 -2.80
N ASN A 359 -7.15 -22.35 -2.89
CA ASN A 359 -5.92 -22.11 -2.09
C ASN A 359 -5.24 -20.78 -2.48
N ASN A 360 -5.96 -19.85 -3.06
CA ASN A 360 -5.41 -18.56 -3.48
C ASN A 360 -5.11 -17.72 -2.24
N ILE A 361 -3.87 -17.83 -1.86
CA ILE A 361 -3.29 -17.04 -0.80
C ILE A 361 -3.17 -15.61 -1.32
N THR A 362 -3.90 -14.72 -0.70
CA THR A 362 -3.88 -13.32 -1.08
C THR A 362 -2.71 -12.61 -0.44
N TYR A 363 -2.09 -11.73 -1.19
CA TYR A 363 -1.08 -10.82 -0.70
C TYR A 363 -1.49 -9.38 -1.02
N GLY A 364 -1.46 -8.56 0.00
CA GLY A 364 -1.68 -7.14 -0.21
C GLY A 364 -3.06 -6.65 0.20
N PRO A 365 -3.30 -5.38 0.02
CA PRO A 365 -4.55 -4.76 0.39
C PRO A 365 -5.67 -5.28 -0.49
N ILE A 366 -6.74 -5.42 0.19
CA ILE A 366 -8.03 -5.80 -0.31
C ILE A 366 -8.75 -4.49 -0.58
N ASN A 367 -9.37 -4.36 -1.73
CA ASN A 367 -10.27 -3.26 -1.98
C ASN A 367 -11.71 -3.74 -1.80
N GLU A 368 -12.48 -2.96 -1.05
CA GLU A 368 -13.89 -3.20 -0.79
C GLU A 368 -14.71 -2.12 -1.47
N ASN A 369 -15.79 -2.54 -2.09
CA ASN A 369 -16.80 -1.64 -2.61
C ASN A 369 -18.19 -2.25 -2.43
N GLU A 370 -19.04 -1.61 -1.68
CA GLU A 370 -20.44 -2.00 -1.45
C GLU A 370 -20.62 -3.47 -1.01
N GLY A 371 -19.67 -3.96 -0.19
CA GLY A 371 -19.68 -5.34 0.28
C GLY A 371 -19.04 -6.36 -0.66
N ASN A 372 -18.51 -5.93 -1.81
CA ASN A 372 -17.69 -6.76 -2.69
C ASN A 372 -16.21 -6.50 -2.40
N VAL A 373 -15.45 -7.57 -2.26
CA VAL A 373 -14.02 -7.52 -1.96
C VAL A 373 -13.24 -8.22 -3.05
N LEU A 374 -12.27 -7.53 -3.63
CA LEU A 374 -11.34 -8.11 -4.58
C LEU A 374 -10.08 -8.58 -3.87
N LEU A 375 -9.83 -9.88 -3.90
CA LEU A 375 -8.62 -10.49 -3.39
C LEU A 375 -7.63 -10.70 -4.55
N VAL A 376 -6.48 -10.03 -4.45
CA VAL A 376 -5.41 -10.15 -5.45
C VAL A 376 -4.52 -11.34 -5.09
N PRO A 377 -4.21 -12.24 -6.04
CA PRO A 377 -3.38 -13.41 -5.78
C PRO A 377 -1.95 -13.00 -5.44
N TYR A 378 -1.38 -13.70 -4.48
CA TYR A 378 0.05 -13.54 -4.16
C TYR A 378 0.96 -14.11 -5.25
N LYS A 379 0.50 -15.15 -5.94
CA LYS A 379 1.29 -15.97 -6.84
C LYS A 379 0.71 -15.96 -8.25
N PHE A 380 1.59 -15.76 -9.22
CA PHE A 380 1.32 -15.96 -10.64
C PHE A 380 2.21 -17.09 -11.16
N ASP A 381 1.63 -18.04 -11.86
CA ASP A 381 2.36 -19.12 -12.51
C ASP A 381 2.74 -18.68 -13.93
N LEU A 382 3.92 -19.10 -14.40
CA LEU A 382 4.34 -18.87 -15.78
C LEU A 382 3.81 -20.01 -16.65
N VAL A 383 2.91 -19.69 -17.57
CA VAL A 383 2.28 -20.65 -18.50
C VAL A 383 2.43 -20.09 -19.91
N ASP A 384 3.14 -20.82 -20.80
CA ASP A 384 3.35 -20.44 -22.20
C ASP A 384 3.84 -18.99 -22.42
N GLY A 385 4.77 -18.54 -21.57
CA GLY A 385 5.31 -17.18 -21.65
C GLY A 385 4.39 -16.09 -21.09
N LYS A 386 3.26 -16.45 -20.49
CA LYS A 386 2.32 -15.53 -19.85
C LYS A 386 2.23 -15.79 -18.34
N LEU A 387 2.02 -14.74 -17.56
CA LEU A 387 1.70 -14.89 -16.14
C LEU A 387 0.21 -15.18 -15.99
N SER A 388 -0.11 -16.29 -15.34
CA SER A 388 -1.48 -16.74 -15.11
C SER A 388 -1.78 -16.85 -13.62
N SER A 389 -2.91 -16.35 -13.19
CA SER A 389 -3.42 -16.51 -11.82
C SER A 389 -4.92 -16.32 -11.77
N GLN A 390 -5.50 -16.46 -10.57
CA GLN A 390 -6.92 -16.25 -10.32
C GLN A 390 -7.12 -15.12 -9.30
N LEU A 391 -7.88 -14.11 -9.66
CA LEU A 391 -8.46 -13.17 -8.70
C LEU A 391 -9.63 -13.86 -7.99
N THR A 392 -9.83 -13.52 -6.73
CA THR A 392 -11.03 -13.97 -5.99
C THR A 392 -11.90 -12.76 -5.70
N ILE A 393 -13.17 -12.85 -6.10
CA ILE A 393 -14.18 -11.83 -5.83
C ILE A 393 -15.08 -12.39 -4.72
N VAL A 394 -15.12 -11.68 -3.60
CA VAL A 394 -15.92 -12.05 -2.42
C VAL A 394 -17.13 -11.14 -2.34
N ASP A 395 -18.30 -11.72 -2.21
CA ASP A 395 -19.56 -11.04 -1.92
C ASP A 395 -19.91 -11.28 -0.46
N LEU A 396 -19.68 -10.27 0.37
CA LEU A 396 -19.91 -10.35 1.81
C LEU A 396 -21.41 -10.38 2.17
N ALA A 397 -22.26 -9.78 1.34
CA ALA A 397 -23.71 -9.76 1.59
C ALA A 397 -24.33 -11.15 1.41
N ASN A 398 -23.83 -11.92 0.45
CA ASN A 398 -24.34 -13.27 0.13
C ASN A 398 -23.44 -14.38 0.69
N SER A 399 -22.42 -14.07 1.47
CA SER A 399 -21.45 -15.02 2.03
C SER A 399 -20.91 -15.98 0.97
N SER A 400 -20.52 -15.43 -0.18
CA SER A 400 -20.08 -16.20 -1.33
C SER A 400 -18.80 -15.64 -1.95
N ALA A 401 -18.10 -16.48 -2.72
CA ALA A 401 -16.93 -16.07 -3.47
C ALA A 401 -16.85 -16.80 -4.80
N LYS A 402 -16.32 -16.11 -5.81
CA LYS A 402 -16.02 -16.67 -7.14
C LYS A 402 -14.61 -16.33 -7.56
N THR A 403 -14.04 -17.12 -8.46
CA THR A 403 -12.74 -16.84 -9.07
C THR A 403 -12.89 -16.32 -10.48
N MET A 404 -11.87 -15.56 -10.91
CA MET A 404 -11.74 -15.04 -12.25
C MET A 404 -10.29 -15.21 -12.71
N ASP A 405 -10.10 -15.84 -13.86
CA ASP A 405 -8.77 -16.04 -14.42
C ASP A 405 -8.20 -14.73 -14.97
N VAL A 406 -6.93 -14.50 -14.72
CA VAL A 406 -6.17 -13.35 -15.21
C VAL A 406 -4.91 -13.83 -15.89
N MET A 407 -4.66 -13.32 -17.09
CA MET A 407 -3.42 -13.57 -17.83
C MET A 407 -2.74 -12.25 -18.19
N LEU A 408 -1.43 -12.16 -17.89
CA LEU A 408 -0.59 -11.02 -18.22
C LEU A 408 0.49 -11.45 -19.19
N GLU A 409 0.60 -10.75 -20.31
CA GLU A 409 1.66 -10.98 -21.29
C GLU A 409 2.99 -10.41 -20.81
N LEU A 410 4.08 -11.15 -20.99
CA LEU A 410 5.42 -10.76 -20.54
C LEU A 410 6.26 -10.11 -21.64
N GLU A 411 5.76 -10.05 -22.87
CA GLU A 411 6.50 -9.48 -24.02
C GLU A 411 6.14 -8.03 -24.33
#